data_9192f18d6c58054e0efd257e072440a9
#
_entry.id   9192f18d6c58054e0efd257e072440a9
#
_cell.length_a   1.000
_cell.length_b   1.000
_cell.length_c   1.000
_cell.angle_alpha   90.00
_cell.angle_beta   90.00
_cell.angle_gamma   90.00
#
_symmetry.space_group_name_H-M   'P 1'
#
loop_
_entity.id
_entity.type
_entity.pdbx_description
1 polymer ?
#
loop_
_entity_poly.entity_id
_entity_poly.type
_entity_poly.pdbx_seq_one_letter_code
_entity_poly.pdbx_strand_id
1 'polypeptide(L)'
;MKIENKLKEMGLELPTATPAPAGRAGAVQVGNILFVGGHTPGSAHQGKLGDDFTVEQGYEAARQACLNCLADIKATIGDLDNVKQVVKLFCMVNCTPDFGQQPQVANGATDLLSELYGDSGAHARSAVGMSALPNGASIEIEMILEIN
;
A
#
# COMPACT_ATOMS: atom_id res chain seq x y z
N MET A 1 11.10 3.78 15.55
CA MET A 1 10.65 5.17 15.34
C MET A 1 11.40 5.94 14.25
N LYS A 2 12.44 5.36 13.66
CA LYS A 2 13.15 5.98 12.52
C LYS A 2 12.22 6.18 11.32
N ILE A 3 11.42 5.15 10.99
CA ILE A 3 10.51 5.19 9.85
C ILE A 3 9.42 6.25 10.06
N GLU A 4 8.86 6.34 11.24
CA GLU A 4 7.86 7.36 11.55
C GLU A 4 8.44 8.78 11.50
N ASN A 5 9.70 8.94 11.92
CA ASN A 5 10.39 10.23 11.78
C ASN A 5 10.62 10.60 10.32
N LYS A 6 11.02 9.63 9.48
CA LYS A 6 11.13 9.86 8.04
C LYS A 6 9.80 10.29 7.41
N LEU A 7 8.70 9.65 7.79
CA LEU A 7 7.36 10.05 7.33
C LEU A 7 7.09 11.53 7.67
N LYS A 8 7.38 11.95 8.90
CA LYS A 8 7.21 13.35 9.32
C LYS A 8 8.08 14.30 8.53
N GLU A 9 9.35 13.95 8.29
CA GLU A 9 10.27 14.74 7.47
C GLU A 9 9.78 14.89 6.03
N MET A 10 9.09 13.89 5.50
CA MET A 10 8.47 13.92 4.18
C MET A 10 7.13 14.67 4.16
N GLY A 11 6.67 15.18 5.30
CA GLY A 11 5.37 15.83 5.43
C GLY A 11 4.19 14.88 5.34
N LEU A 12 4.42 13.59 5.60
CA LEU A 12 3.39 12.56 5.55
C LEU A 12 2.93 12.19 6.95
N GLU A 13 1.62 12.00 7.08
CA GLU A 13 1.00 11.56 8.32
C GLU A 13 0.51 10.13 8.17
N LEU A 14 0.90 9.26 9.12
CA LEU A 14 0.41 7.89 9.15
C LEU A 14 -1.03 7.90 9.67
N PRO A 15 -1.98 7.37 8.91
CA PRO A 15 -3.37 7.34 9.36
C PRO A 15 -3.53 6.42 10.57
N THR A 16 -4.62 6.61 11.32
CA THR A 16 -5.00 5.67 12.37
C THR A 16 -5.54 4.40 11.73
N ALA A 17 -5.02 3.25 12.15
CA ALA A 17 -5.51 1.96 11.66
C ALA A 17 -6.98 1.77 12.03
N THR A 18 -7.77 1.33 11.06
CA THR A 18 -9.18 0.99 11.28
C THR A 18 -9.27 -0.45 11.78
N PRO A 19 -9.94 -0.73 12.91
CA PRO A 19 -10.13 -2.11 13.35
C PRO A 19 -10.82 -2.95 12.28
N ALA A 20 -10.28 -4.14 12.03
CA ALA A 20 -10.90 -5.07 11.08
C ALA A 20 -12.25 -5.57 11.61
N PRO A 21 -13.25 -5.82 10.72
CA PRO A 21 -14.49 -6.46 11.12
C PRO A 21 -14.26 -7.84 11.74
N ALA A 22 -15.22 -8.31 12.51
CA ALA A 22 -15.16 -9.65 13.11
C ALA A 22 -14.88 -10.75 12.07
N GLY A 23 -13.99 -11.66 12.39
CA GLY A 23 -13.55 -12.75 11.50
C GLY A 23 -12.43 -12.38 10.54
N ARG A 24 -11.95 -11.12 10.55
CA ARG A 24 -10.81 -10.68 9.76
C ARG A 24 -9.78 -9.95 10.61
N ALA A 25 -8.57 -9.84 10.10
CA ALA A 25 -7.49 -9.03 10.68
C ALA A 25 -6.88 -8.19 9.56
N GLY A 26 -6.35 -7.01 9.89
CA GLY A 26 -5.63 -6.16 8.93
C GLY A 26 -4.33 -6.78 8.48
N ALA A 27 -3.65 -7.48 9.39
CA ALA A 27 -2.44 -8.24 9.10
C ALA A 27 -2.37 -9.49 9.99
N VAL A 28 -1.73 -10.54 9.47
CA VAL A 28 -1.57 -11.83 10.16
C VAL A 28 -0.09 -12.21 10.14
N GLN A 29 0.45 -12.54 11.31
CA GLN A 29 1.84 -12.97 11.46
C GLN A 29 1.93 -14.50 11.50
N VAL A 30 2.83 -15.04 10.69
CA VAL A 30 3.21 -16.47 10.70
C VAL A 30 4.73 -16.54 10.79
N GLY A 31 5.24 -16.96 11.95
CA GLY A 31 6.68 -16.88 12.20
C GLY A 31 7.15 -15.43 12.17
N ASN A 32 8.12 -15.14 11.30
CA ASN A 32 8.62 -13.79 11.06
C ASN A 32 8.07 -13.17 9.74
N ILE A 33 7.03 -13.76 9.16
CA ILE A 33 6.36 -13.25 7.97
C ILE A 33 5.04 -12.61 8.37
N LEU A 34 4.82 -11.39 7.88
CA LEU A 34 3.59 -10.66 8.07
C LEU A 34 2.83 -10.56 6.74
N PHE A 35 1.61 -11.05 6.73
CA PHE A 35 0.68 -10.93 5.59
C PHE A 35 -0.27 -9.76 5.86
N VAL A 36 -0.23 -8.75 5.00
CA VAL A 36 -1.07 -7.55 5.12
C VAL A 36 -2.21 -7.65 4.12
N GLY A 37 -3.43 -7.55 4.61
CA GLY A 37 -4.64 -7.59 3.78
C GLY A 37 -4.77 -6.37 2.87
N GLY A 38 -5.73 -6.43 1.94
CA GLY A 38 -5.95 -5.37 0.96
C GLY A 38 -6.37 -4.04 1.59
N HIS A 39 -5.74 -2.96 1.15
CA HIS A 39 -6.04 -1.59 1.57
C HIS A 39 -6.26 -0.71 0.35
N THR A 40 -7.33 0.06 0.38
CA THR A 40 -7.63 1.10 -0.61
C THR A 40 -7.13 2.46 -0.10
N PRO A 41 -7.04 3.48 -0.99
CA PRO A 41 -6.62 4.81 -0.55
C PRO A 41 -7.72 5.61 0.16
N GLY A 42 -8.94 5.10 0.22
CA GLY A 42 -10.09 5.79 0.81
C GLY A 42 -10.95 6.51 -0.23
N SER A 43 -12.01 7.17 0.25
CA SER A 43 -13.07 7.74 -0.60
C SER A 43 -12.61 8.91 -1.49
N ALA A 44 -11.49 9.56 -1.15
CA ALA A 44 -10.95 10.66 -1.96
C ALA A 44 -10.36 10.21 -3.31
N HIS A 45 -10.16 8.91 -3.50
CA HIS A 45 -9.50 8.33 -4.67
C HIS A 45 -10.37 7.24 -5.33
N GLN A 46 -11.64 7.54 -5.54
CA GLN A 46 -12.56 6.65 -6.25
C GLN A 46 -12.59 7.00 -7.74
N GLY A 47 -12.49 5.99 -8.61
CA GLY A 47 -12.54 6.17 -10.06
C GLY A 47 -11.66 5.18 -10.81
N LYS A 48 -11.66 5.28 -12.14
CA LYS A 48 -10.92 4.39 -13.05
C LYS A 48 -9.75 5.10 -13.71
N LEU A 49 -8.59 4.47 -13.66
CA LEU A 49 -7.42 4.86 -14.45
C LEU A 49 -7.72 4.63 -15.93
N GLY A 50 -7.34 5.60 -16.75
CA GLY A 50 -7.63 5.60 -18.18
C GLY A 50 -8.95 6.27 -18.54
N ASP A 51 -9.76 6.64 -17.55
CA ASP A 51 -11.02 7.37 -17.73
C ASP A 51 -11.06 8.55 -16.75
N ASP A 52 -11.46 8.32 -15.48
CA ASP A 52 -11.62 9.37 -14.46
C ASP A 52 -10.30 9.93 -13.95
N PHE A 53 -9.25 9.08 -13.89
CA PHE A 53 -7.98 9.39 -13.24
C PHE A 53 -6.81 9.36 -14.23
N THR A 54 -5.88 10.31 -14.02
CA THR A 54 -4.56 10.32 -14.66
C THR A 54 -3.60 9.36 -13.94
N VAL A 55 -2.48 9.04 -14.58
CA VAL A 55 -1.40 8.24 -13.97
C VAL A 55 -0.88 8.91 -12.68
N GLU A 56 -0.73 10.23 -12.70
CA GLU A 56 -0.27 11.01 -11.54
C GLU A 56 -1.24 10.91 -10.36
N GLN A 57 -2.54 10.98 -10.62
CA GLN A 57 -3.57 10.79 -9.59
C GLN A 57 -3.56 9.35 -9.06
N GLY A 58 -3.36 8.38 -9.94
CA GLY A 58 -3.21 6.97 -9.56
C GLY A 58 -1.96 6.72 -8.71
N TYR A 59 -0.86 7.37 -9.03
CA TYR A 59 0.38 7.34 -8.24
C TYR A 59 0.12 7.83 -6.80
N GLU A 60 -0.55 8.96 -6.65
CA GLU A 60 -0.90 9.48 -5.32
C GLU A 60 -1.87 8.56 -4.58
N ALA A 61 -2.82 7.96 -5.28
CA ALA A 61 -3.74 6.97 -4.71
C ALA A 61 -2.99 5.73 -4.20
N ALA A 62 -2.02 5.22 -4.96
CA ALA A 62 -1.17 4.10 -4.55
C ALA A 62 -0.32 4.46 -3.32
N ARG A 63 0.22 5.67 -3.28
CA ARG A 63 0.97 6.19 -2.15
C ARG A 63 0.10 6.23 -0.89
N GLN A 64 -1.14 6.72 -0.99
CA GLN A 64 -2.08 6.74 0.14
C GLN A 64 -2.49 5.33 0.60
N ALA A 65 -2.76 4.42 -0.33
CA ALA A 65 -3.06 3.03 0.00
C ALA A 65 -1.89 2.37 0.75
N CYS A 66 -0.67 2.66 0.35
CA CYS A 66 0.54 2.19 1.04
C CYS A 66 0.63 2.73 2.46
N LEU A 67 0.32 4.01 2.69
CA LEU A 67 0.25 4.58 4.04
C LEU A 67 -0.80 3.87 4.91
N ASN A 68 -1.94 3.51 4.33
CA ASN A 68 -2.98 2.77 5.03
C ASN A 68 -2.51 1.36 5.41
N CYS A 69 -1.75 0.69 4.53
CA CYS A 69 -1.07 -0.58 4.87
C CYS A 69 -0.09 -0.40 6.04
N LEU A 70 0.75 0.62 5.98
CA LEU A 70 1.75 0.90 7.04
C LEU A 70 1.09 1.18 8.39
N ALA A 71 -0.08 1.80 8.41
CA ALA A 71 -0.85 2.02 9.64
C ALA A 71 -1.25 0.68 10.29
N ASP A 72 -1.74 -0.27 9.52
CA ASP A 72 -2.10 -1.61 10.02
C ASP A 72 -0.87 -2.42 10.42
N ILE A 73 0.21 -2.30 9.68
CA ILE A 73 1.49 -2.93 10.05
C ILE A 73 1.93 -2.41 11.42
N LYS A 74 1.94 -1.09 11.62
CA LYS A 74 2.30 -0.50 12.91
C LYS A 74 1.36 -0.97 14.03
N ALA A 75 0.06 -1.02 13.79
CA ALA A 75 -0.90 -1.49 14.76
C ALA A 75 -0.65 -2.96 15.17
N THR A 76 -0.12 -3.77 14.25
CA THR A 76 0.13 -5.20 14.48
C THR A 76 1.47 -5.45 15.17
N ILE A 77 2.55 -4.78 14.73
CA ILE A 77 3.92 -5.07 15.21
C ILE A 77 4.49 -3.99 16.15
N GLY A 78 3.76 -2.90 16.37
CA GLY A 78 4.09 -1.83 17.32
C GLY A 78 5.00 -0.74 16.78
N ASP A 79 6.04 -1.07 16.04
CA ASP A 79 7.00 -0.12 15.49
C ASP A 79 7.38 -0.51 14.06
N LEU A 80 7.30 0.43 13.13
CA LEU A 80 7.66 0.22 11.73
C LEU A 80 9.16 -0.09 11.54
N ASP A 81 10.00 0.25 12.50
CA ASP A 81 11.42 -0.13 12.48
C ASP A 81 11.61 -1.65 12.61
N ASN A 82 10.59 -2.39 13.05
CA ASN A 82 10.62 -3.85 13.14
C ASN A 82 10.42 -4.54 11.78
N VAL A 83 10.14 -3.82 10.72
CA VAL A 83 10.13 -4.37 9.36
C VAL A 83 11.57 -4.59 8.94
N LYS A 84 11.91 -5.85 8.66
CA LYS A 84 13.24 -6.25 8.21
C LYS A 84 13.38 -6.16 6.70
N GLN A 85 12.34 -6.56 5.97
CA GLN A 85 12.33 -6.58 4.51
C GLN A 85 10.89 -6.48 4.00
N VAL A 86 10.65 -5.62 3.03
CA VAL A 86 9.43 -5.70 2.21
C VAL A 86 9.64 -6.80 1.19
N VAL A 87 8.80 -7.83 1.21
CA VAL A 87 9.00 -9.03 0.38
C VAL A 87 8.21 -8.94 -0.90
N LYS A 88 6.92 -8.61 -0.80
CA LYS A 88 5.99 -8.62 -1.92
C LYS A 88 5.01 -7.47 -1.82
N LEU A 89 4.80 -6.80 -2.95
CA LEU A 89 3.73 -5.82 -3.15
C LEU A 89 2.83 -6.31 -4.28
N PHE A 90 1.56 -6.42 -4.02
CA PHE A 90 0.54 -6.66 -5.04
C PHE A 90 -0.34 -5.43 -5.17
N CYS A 91 -0.29 -4.78 -6.34
CA CYS A 91 -1.04 -3.58 -6.63
C CYS A 91 -2.11 -3.87 -7.68
N MET A 92 -3.36 -3.68 -7.29
CA MET A 92 -4.53 -3.86 -8.12
C MET A 92 -5.04 -2.49 -8.54
N VAL A 93 -5.16 -2.25 -9.84
CA VAL A 93 -5.55 -0.96 -10.41
C VAL A 93 -6.91 -1.09 -11.08
N ASN A 94 -7.90 -0.36 -10.57
CA ASN A 94 -9.20 -0.23 -11.21
C ASN A 94 -9.02 0.62 -12.47
N CYS A 95 -9.15 0.02 -13.65
CA CYS A 95 -8.80 0.70 -14.90
C CYS A 95 -9.67 0.24 -16.07
N THR A 96 -9.64 1.04 -17.13
CA THR A 96 -10.24 0.68 -18.41
C THR A 96 -9.48 -0.48 -19.06
N PRO A 97 -10.11 -1.27 -19.97
CA PRO A 97 -9.46 -2.45 -20.56
C PRO A 97 -8.21 -2.13 -21.39
N ASP A 98 -8.07 -0.92 -21.89
CA ASP A 98 -6.94 -0.48 -22.71
C ASP A 98 -5.83 0.21 -21.92
N PHE A 99 -6.01 0.39 -20.61
CA PHE A 99 -5.00 0.99 -19.73
C PHE A 99 -3.85 0.01 -19.51
N GLY A 100 -2.61 0.43 -19.75
CA GLY A 100 -1.42 -0.40 -19.64
C GLY A 100 -0.33 0.16 -18.72
N GLN A 101 -0.62 1.25 -17.97
CA GLN A 101 0.36 1.93 -17.13
C GLN A 101 0.21 1.58 -15.65
N GLN A 102 -0.22 0.35 -15.33
CA GLN A 102 -0.34 -0.13 -13.96
C GLN A 102 1.00 -0.06 -13.19
N PRO A 103 2.16 -0.40 -13.79
CA PRO A 103 3.44 -0.24 -13.09
C PRO A 103 3.75 1.20 -12.68
N GLN A 104 3.47 2.17 -13.54
CA GLN A 104 3.70 3.58 -13.25
C GLN A 104 2.83 4.08 -12.10
N VAL A 105 1.59 3.61 -12.02
CA VAL A 105 0.68 3.89 -10.91
C VAL A 105 1.18 3.25 -9.62
N ALA A 106 1.57 1.97 -9.67
CA ALA A 106 2.08 1.23 -8.52
C ALA A 106 3.38 1.84 -7.94
N ASN A 107 4.13 2.59 -8.74
CA ASN A 107 5.33 3.28 -8.29
C ASN A 107 5.06 4.25 -7.12
N GLY A 108 3.83 4.72 -6.94
CA GLY A 108 3.47 5.52 -5.78
C GLY A 108 3.74 4.81 -4.45
N ALA A 109 3.46 3.52 -4.39
CA ALA A 109 3.76 2.68 -3.23
C ALA A 109 5.24 2.26 -3.21
N THR A 110 5.78 1.83 -4.35
CA THR A 110 7.18 1.40 -4.46
C THR A 110 8.15 2.50 -4.06
N ASP A 111 7.95 3.73 -4.54
CA ASP A 111 8.81 4.87 -4.22
C ASP A 111 8.74 5.19 -2.72
N LEU A 112 7.56 5.17 -2.13
CA LEU A 112 7.40 5.39 -0.68
C LEU A 112 8.17 4.35 0.14
N LEU A 113 8.03 3.07 -0.19
CA LEU A 113 8.73 2.00 0.51
C LEU A 113 10.24 2.11 0.35
N SER A 114 10.71 2.50 -0.83
CA SER A 114 12.12 2.74 -1.10
C SER A 114 12.67 3.93 -0.30
N GLU A 115 11.91 5.03 -0.24
CA GLU A 115 12.28 6.21 0.54
C GLU A 115 12.36 5.91 2.03
N LEU A 116 11.45 5.07 2.55
CA LEU A 116 11.40 4.73 3.98
C LEU A 116 12.46 3.71 4.38
N TYR A 117 12.63 2.64 3.61
CA TYR A 117 13.39 1.47 4.00
C TYR A 117 14.69 1.27 3.22
N GLY A 118 14.95 2.07 2.19
CA GLY A 118 16.14 1.89 1.36
C GLY A 118 16.17 0.50 0.70
N ASP A 119 17.30 -0.20 0.80
CA ASP A 119 17.46 -1.54 0.20
C ASP A 119 16.45 -2.56 0.76
N SER A 120 16.07 -2.44 2.03
CA SER A 120 15.06 -3.30 2.65
C SER A 120 13.63 -3.01 2.14
N GLY A 121 13.43 -1.92 1.44
CA GLY A 121 12.18 -1.60 0.76
C GLY A 121 12.03 -2.24 -0.61
N ALA A 122 13.11 -2.76 -1.18
CA ALA A 122 13.09 -3.42 -2.48
C ALA A 122 12.30 -4.75 -2.39
N HIS A 123 11.31 -4.90 -3.26
CA HIS A 123 10.32 -5.99 -3.15
C HIS A 123 10.03 -6.58 -4.53
N ALA A 124 9.57 -7.83 -4.55
CA ALA A 124 8.92 -8.40 -5.71
C ALA A 124 7.54 -7.77 -5.89
N ARG A 125 7.10 -7.52 -7.12
CA ARG A 125 5.85 -6.79 -7.37
C ARG A 125 5.08 -7.36 -8.55
N SER A 126 3.75 -7.40 -8.40
CA SER A 126 2.82 -7.48 -9.52
C SER A 126 1.92 -6.25 -9.48
N ALA A 127 1.75 -5.60 -10.63
CA ALA A 127 0.83 -4.48 -10.83
C ALA A 127 -0.09 -4.82 -11.99
N VAL A 128 -1.38 -4.99 -11.70
CA VAL A 128 -2.36 -5.55 -12.64
C VAL A 128 -3.62 -4.72 -12.68
N GLY A 129 -4.36 -4.83 -13.79
CA GLY A 129 -5.66 -4.19 -13.95
C GLY A 129 -6.78 -5.05 -13.39
N MET A 130 -7.78 -4.37 -12.80
CA MET A 130 -9.02 -4.97 -12.32
C MET A 130 -10.20 -4.30 -12.99
N SER A 131 -11.25 -5.05 -13.28
CA SER A 131 -12.49 -4.51 -13.84
C SER A 131 -13.24 -3.62 -12.86
N ALA A 132 -13.09 -3.88 -11.56
CA ALA A 132 -13.71 -3.11 -10.47
C ALA A 132 -12.96 -3.39 -9.16
N LEU A 133 -13.05 -2.44 -8.24
CA LEU A 133 -12.57 -2.61 -6.85
C LEU A 133 -13.67 -2.19 -5.87
N PRO A 134 -13.59 -2.62 -4.60
CA PRO A 134 -14.60 -2.28 -3.60
C PRO A 134 -14.86 -0.77 -3.52
N ASN A 135 -16.13 -0.39 -3.49
CA ASN A 135 -16.61 1.00 -3.40
C ASN A 135 -16.09 1.93 -4.51
N GLY A 136 -15.74 1.37 -5.67
CA GLY A 136 -15.19 2.15 -6.77
C GLY A 136 -13.78 2.69 -6.51
N ALA A 137 -13.04 2.14 -5.56
CA ALA A 137 -11.67 2.53 -5.27
C ALA A 137 -10.80 2.41 -6.54
N SER A 138 -9.88 3.36 -6.71
CA SER A 138 -8.96 3.35 -7.85
C SER A 138 -7.84 2.32 -7.71
N ILE A 139 -7.43 2.03 -6.48
CA ILE A 139 -6.29 1.18 -6.14
C ILE A 139 -6.65 0.29 -4.96
N GLU A 140 -6.10 -0.92 -4.94
CA GLU A 140 -6.04 -1.77 -3.74
C GLU A 140 -4.66 -2.42 -3.68
N ILE A 141 -4.05 -2.38 -2.50
CA ILE A 141 -2.70 -2.91 -2.27
C ILE A 141 -2.74 -3.92 -1.14
N GLU A 142 -2.06 -5.05 -1.35
CA GLU A 142 -1.70 -5.98 -0.28
C GLU A 142 -0.19 -6.23 -0.31
N MET A 143 0.39 -6.64 0.81
CA MET A 143 1.83 -6.87 0.86
C MET A 143 2.20 -7.99 1.83
N ILE A 144 3.42 -8.49 1.64
CA ILE A 144 4.06 -9.48 2.51
C ILE A 144 5.39 -8.88 2.98
N LEU A 145 5.66 -8.99 4.28
CA LEU A 145 6.86 -8.45 4.92
C LEU A 145 7.56 -9.53 5.73
N GLU A 146 8.87 -9.41 5.84
CA GLU A 146 9.63 -10.08 6.89
C GLU A 146 9.84 -9.10 8.04
N ILE A 147 9.64 -9.55 9.26
CA ILE A 147 9.80 -8.75 10.48
C ILE A 147 10.86 -9.35 11.40
N ASN A 148 11.40 -8.53 12.27
CA ASN A 148 12.40 -8.95 13.27
C ASN A 148 11.79 -9.85 14.34
#